data_c4eea6fde470e4c76ce813823e93ccbd
#
_entry.id   c4eea6fde470e4c76ce813823e93ccbd
#
_cell.length_a   1.000
_cell.length_b   1.000
_cell.length_c   1.000
_cell.angle_alpha   90.00
_cell.angle_beta   90.00
_cell.angle_gamma   90.00
#
_symmetry.space_group_name_H-M   'P 1'
#
loop_
_entity.id
_entity.type
_entity.pdbx_description
1 polymer ?
#
loop_
_entity_poly.entity_id
_entity_poly.type
_entity_poly.pdbx_seq_one_letter_code
_entity_poly.pdbx_strand_id
1 'polypeptide(L)'
;MNTEPESSKALWFFVAKVANIIFEARRSEIGLANLEETRLEIKAILKDMHEFLIERTSDRNAYFVVFAMVALVDENMLQHAQRHALASWSPLQVELFEITDAGTLFYQYIDYFRGRNDIPVVVFEIFYFCLKDGFKGSRISEPEIRDAYQDELKVHIPSEPTQLLSKRQLVNETSKRRVPISVYYFATFLIAIMFRFLLELIPLELPL
;
A
#
# COMPACT_ATOMS: atom_id res chain seq x y z
N MET A 1 -30.18 -1.34 9.77
CA MET A 1 -28.85 -1.19 10.38
C MET A 1 -27.88 -0.93 9.25
N ASN A 2 -27.48 0.34 9.03
CA ASN A 2 -26.61 0.76 7.91
C ASN A 2 -25.14 0.53 8.25
N THR A 3 -24.66 -0.69 8.04
CA THR A 3 -23.23 -1.05 8.26
C THR A 3 -22.36 -1.04 6.99
N GLU A 4 -22.97 -0.94 5.80
CA GLU A 4 -22.23 -0.96 4.53
C GLU A 4 -21.29 0.24 4.27
N PRO A 5 -21.66 1.52 4.54
CA PRO A 5 -20.77 2.64 4.22
C PRO A 5 -19.53 2.72 5.11
N GLU A 6 -19.59 2.28 6.36
CA GLU A 6 -18.41 2.23 7.25
C GLU A 6 -17.45 1.11 6.89
N SER A 7 -17.98 -0.03 6.47
CA SER A 7 -17.21 -1.19 6.03
C SER A 7 -16.40 -0.89 4.78
N SER A 8 -17.02 -0.20 3.80
CA SER A 8 -16.35 0.25 2.59
C SER A 8 -15.21 1.24 2.91
N LYS A 9 -15.45 2.22 3.77
CA LYS A 9 -14.42 3.19 4.19
C LYS A 9 -13.19 2.54 4.83
N ALA A 10 -13.41 1.53 5.66
CA ALA A 10 -12.32 0.82 6.33
C ALA A 10 -11.45 0.05 5.34
N LEU A 11 -12.04 -0.62 4.34
CA LEU A 11 -11.29 -1.29 3.28
C LEU A 11 -10.44 -0.29 2.49
N TRP A 12 -11.05 0.81 2.06
CA TRP A 12 -10.34 1.84 1.30
C TRP A 12 -9.21 2.50 2.08
N PHE A 13 -9.25 2.48 3.42
CA PHE A 13 -8.13 2.90 4.25
C PHE A 13 -6.89 2.00 4.07
N PHE A 14 -7.06 0.67 4.01
CA PHE A 14 -5.94 -0.25 3.70
C PHE A 14 -5.42 -0.05 2.28
N VAL A 15 -6.32 0.05 1.30
CA VAL A 15 -5.96 0.33 -0.10
C VAL A 15 -5.16 1.62 -0.22
N ALA A 16 -5.59 2.68 0.46
CA ALA A 16 -4.91 3.96 0.47
C ALA A 16 -3.50 3.89 1.08
N LYS A 17 -3.30 3.11 2.14
CA LYS A 17 -1.97 2.90 2.72
C LYS A 17 -1.03 2.25 1.72
N VAL A 18 -1.46 1.16 1.06
CA VAL A 18 -0.66 0.48 0.04
C VAL A 18 -0.40 1.40 -1.15
N ALA A 19 -1.43 2.10 -1.64
CA ALA A 19 -1.30 3.04 -2.75
C ALA A 19 -0.32 4.19 -2.46
N ASN A 20 -0.27 4.66 -1.20
CA ASN A 20 0.69 5.68 -0.80
C ASN A 20 2.14 5.16 -0.86
N ILE A 21 2.39 3.94 -0.41
CA ILE A 21 3.73 3.32 -0.51
C ILE A 21 4.13 3.18 -1.99
N ILE A 22 3.23 2.71 -2.84
CA ILE A 22 3.46 2.62 -4.29
C ILE A 22 3.75 4.00 -4.89
N PHE A 23 2.99 5.01 -4.49
CA PHE A 23 3.17 6.39 -4.97
C PHE A 23 4.56 6.93 -4.58
N GLU A 24 5.01 6.73 -3.34
CA GLU A 24 6.34 7.12 -2.90
C GLU A 24 7.43 6.36 -3.68
N ALA A 25 7.25 5.06 -3.93
CA ALA A 25 8.17 4.28 -4.75
C ALA A 25 8.27 4.80 -6.19
N ARG A 26 7.15 5.25 -6.78
CA ARG A 26 7.13 5.83 -8.13
C ARG A 26 7.83 7.19 -8.21
N ARG A 27 7.77 8.00 -7.14
CA ARG A 27 8.30 9.37 -7.09
C ARG A 27 9.73 9.47 -6.61
N SER A 28 10.20 8.49 -5.83
CA SER A 28 11.54 8.54 -5.25
C SER A 28 12.60 8.52 -6.34
N GLU A 29 13.44 9.55 -6.37
CA GLU A 29 14.60 9.62 -7.27
C GLU A 29 15.82 8.85 -6.69
N ILE A 30 15.86 8.66 -5.38
CA ILE A 30 16.98 8.03 -4.65
C ILE A 30 16.69 6.55 -4.37
N GLY A 31 15.45 6.13 -4.58
CA GLY A 31 14.95 4.81 -4.16
C GLY A 31 14.39 4.82 -2.73
N LEU A 32 13.73 3.75 -2.36
CA LEU A 32 13.31 3.51 -0.98
C LEU A 32 14.52 3.08 -0.16
N ALA A 33 14.72 3.68 0.99
CA ALA A 33 15.89 3.46 1.81
C ALA A 33 16.05 2.01 2.30
N ASN A 34 14.91 1.30 2.46
CA ASN A 34 14.89 -0.08 2.91
C ASN A 34 13.71 -0.84 2.29
N LEU A 35 13.98 -1.60 1.23
CA LEU A 35 12.96 -2.42 0.55
C LEU A 35 12.38 -3.52 1.45
N GLU A 36 13.20 -4.10 2.34
CA GLU A 36 12.71 -5.17 3.23
C GLU A 36 11.77 -4.62 4.31
N GLU A 37 12.07 -3.47 4.89
CA GLU A 37 11.17 -2.81 5.84
C GLU A 37 9.85 -2.44 5.16
N THR A 38 9.92 -1.88 3.94
CA THR A 38 8.74 -1.58 3.13
C THR A 38 7.93 -2.84 2.83
N ARG A 39 8.60 -3.95 2.54
CA ARG A 39 7.97 -5.23 2.27
C ARG A 39 7.21 -5.75 3.49
N LEU A 40 7.82 -5.68 4.67
CA LEU A 40 7.18 -6.08 5.92
C LEU A 40 5.98 -5.18 6.26
N GLU A 41 6.08 -3.86 6.02
CA GLU A 41 4.97 -2.93 6.21
C GLU A 41 3.79 -3.28 5.29
N ILE A 42 4.04 -3.53 4.01
CA ILE A 42 3.01 -3.93 3.04
C ILE A 42 2.35 -5.25 3.47
N LYS A 43 3.14 -6.25 3.86
CA LYS A 43 2.61 -7.55 4.34
C LYS A 43 1.69 -7.38 5.54
N ALA A 44 2.06 -6.54 6.51
CA ALA A 44 1.22 -6.27 7.67
C ALA A 44 -0.12 -5.62 7.25
N ILE A 45 -0.10 -4.63 6.35
CA ILE A 45 -1.32 -4.00 5.84
C ILE A 45 -2.20 -5.00 5.08
N LEU A 46 -1.61 -5.85 4.24
CA LEU A 46 -2.34 -6.86 3.46
C LEU A 46 -2.96 -7.95 4.36
N LYS A 47 -2.27 -8.33 5.43
CA LYS A 47 -2.79 -9.25 6.44
C LYS A 47 -4.00 -8.66 7.15
N ASP A 48 -3.89 -7.43 7.66
CA ASP A 48 -5.00 -6.74 8.34
C ASP A 48 -6.20 -6.58 7.39
N MET A 49 -5.94 -6.27 6.11
CA MET A 49 -6.98 -6.20 5.08
C MET A 49 -7.66 -7.54 4.84
N HIS A 50 -6.90 -8.64 4.78
CA HIS A 50 -7.43 -9.99 4.60
C HIS A 50 -8.32 -10.38 5.79
N GLU A 51 -7.85 -10.20 7.03
CA GLU A 51 -8.61 -10.47 8.25
C GLU A 51 -9.92 -9.66 8.28
N PHE A 52 -9.85 -8.37 7.95
CA PHE A 52 -11.02 -7.51 7.83
C PHE A 52 -12.04 -8.02 6.81
N LEU A 53 -11.58 -8.54 5.66
CA LEU A 53 -12.44 -9.01 4.58
C LEU A 53 -13.08 -10.36 4.89
N ILE A 54 -12.37 -11.30 5.51
CA ILE A 54 -12.91 -12.61 5.91
C ILE A 54 -14.12 -12.45 6.83
N GLU A 55 -14.05 -11.53 7.79
CA GLU A 55 -15.14 -11.27 8.72
C GLU A 55 -16.43 -10.75 8.03
N ARG A 56 -16.33 -10.18 6.84
CA ARG A 56 -17.42 -9.44 6.15
C ARG A 56 -17.85 -10.03 4.83
N THR A 57 -17.03 -10.90 4.26
CA THR A 57 -17.31 -11.53 2.98
C THR A 57 -17.10 -13.03 3.08
N SER A 58 -16.31 -13.61 2.19
CA SER A 58 -15.87 -14.99 2.25
C SER A 58 -14.37 -15.05 2.06
N ASP A 59 -13.74 -16.13 2.50
CA ASP A 59 -12.31 -16.38 2.29
C ASP A 59 -11.92 -16.25 0.81
N ARG A 60 -12.74 -16.80 -0.10
CA ARG A 60 -12.55 -16.68 -1.55
C ARG A 60 -12.54 -15.21 -2.03
N ASN A 61 -13.46 -14.40 -1.54
CA ASN A 61 -13.56 -13.00 -1.95
C ASN A 61 -12.42 -12.15 -1.35
N ALA A 62 -12.05 -12.44 -0.10
CA ALA A 62 -10.87 -11.86 0.53
C ALA A 62 -9.59 -12.21 -0.25
N TYR A 63 -9.47 -13.46 -0.68
CA TYR A 63 -8.37 -13.91 -1.54
C TYR A 63 -8.27 -13.07 -2.82
N PHE A 64 -9.37 -12.87 -3.57
CA PHE A 64 -9.33 -12.08 -4.82
C PHE A 64 -8.88 -10.65 -4.58
N VAL A 65 -9.38 -10.00 -3.53
CA VAL A 65 -9.03 -8.62 -3.20
C VAL A 65 -7.55 -8.49 -2.85
N VAL A 66 -7.06 -9.36 -1.96
CA VAL A 66 -5.64 -9.33 -1.53
C VAL A 66 -4.72 -9.70 -2.70
N PHE A 67 -5.12 -10.67 -3.51
CA PHE A 67 -4.38 -11.06 -4.73
C PHE A 67 -4.19 -9.89 -5.68
N ALA A 68 -5.27 -9.14 -5.99
CA ALA A 68 -5.18 -7.99 -6.89
C ALA A 68 -4.23 -6.90 -6.36
N MET A 69 -4.28 -6.64 -5.05
CA MET A 69 -3.39 -5.69 -4.40
C MET A 69 -1.94 -6.16 -4.41
N VAL A 70 -1.68 -7.45 -4.18
CA VAL A 70 -0.32 -8.04 -4.27
C VAL A 70 0.23 -7.94 -5.69
N ALA A 71 -0.57 -8.25 -6.71
CA ALA A 71 -0.16 -8.11 -8.10
C ALA A 71 0.26 -6.67 -8.45
N LEU A 72 -0.52 -5.69 -8.02
CA LEU A 72 -0.20 -4.26 -8.19
C LEU A 72 1.08 -3.86 -7.45
N VAL A 73 1.25 -4.32 -6.21
CA VAL A 73 2.45 -4.06 -5.40
C VAL A 73 3.69 -4.64 -6.06
N ASP A 74 3.67 -5.92 -6.40
CA ASP A 74 4.83 -6.61 -6.96
C ASP A 74 5.28 -5.97 -8.27
N GLU A 75 4.34 -5.62 -9.18
CA GLU A 75 4.69 -4.94 -10.42
C GLU A 75 5.41 -3.61 -10.15
N ASN A 76 4.91 -2.82 -9.22
CA ASN A 76 5.48 -1.50 -8.91
C ASN A 76 6.81 -1.59 -8.18
N MET A 77 6.95 -2.50 -7.23
CA MET A 77 8.18 -2.67 -6.46
C MET A 77 9.29 -3.30 -7.29
N LEU A 78 8.96 -4.23 -8.21
CA LEU A 78 9.93 -4.75 -9.18
C LEU A 78 10.44 -3.65 -10.11
N GLN A 79 9.55 -2.81 -10.64
CA GLN A 79 9.94 -1.68 -11.48
C GLN A 79 10.78 -0.66 -10.71
N HIS A 80 10.46 -0.42 -9.43
CA HIS A 80 11.21 0.48 -8.57
C HIS A 80 12.63 -0.07 -8.31
N ALA A 81 12.76 -1.33 -7.93
CA ALA A 81 14.04 -1.98 -7.69
C ALA A 81 14.94 -1.95 -8.94
N GLN A 82 14.35 -2.23 -10.11
CA GLN A 82 15.07 -2.18 -11.40
C GLN A 82 15.57 -0.77 -11.73
N ARG A 83 14.73 0.26 -11.57
CA ARG A 83 15.11 1.66 -11.87
C ARG A 83 16.26 2.18 -11.02
N HIS A 84 16.36 1.75 -9.79
CA HIS A 84 17.35 2.27 -8.84
C HIS A 84 18.53 1.33 -8.62
N ALA A 85 18.63 0.23 -9.39
CA ALA A 85 19.69 -0.80 -9.24
C ALA A 85 19.83 -1.27 -7.77
N LEU A 86 18.70 -1.34 -7.06
CA LEU A 86 18.62 -1.77 -5.67
C LEU A 86 18.70 -3.30 -5.57
N ALA A 87 18.83 -3.80 -4.33
CA ALA A 87 18.62 -5.21 -4.06
C ALA A 87 17.27 -5.67 -4.64
N SER A 88 17.21 -6.90 -5.16
CA SER A 88 16.03 -7.41 -5.84
C SER A 88 14.82 -7.44 -4.90
N TRP A 89 13.67 -6.97 -5.37
CA TRP A 89 12.40 -7.19 -4.71
C TRP A 89 12.06 -8.69 -4.75
N SER A 90 11.80 -9.29 -3.59
CA SER A 90 11.27 -10.66 -3.51
C SER A 90 9.74 -10.60 -3.64
N PRO A 91 9.15 -11.12 -4.75
CA PRO A 91 7.73 -10.96 -5.01
C PRO A 91 6.84 -11.56 -3.91
N LEU A 92 5.87 -10.79 -3.45
CA LEU A 92 4.88 -11.24 -2.46
C LEU A 92 3.94 -12.31 -3.00
N GLN A 93 3.67 -12.33 -4.31
CA GLN A 93 2.86 -13.37 -4.97
C GLN A 93 3.42 -14.78 -4.75
N VAL A 94 4.75 -14.93 -4.70
CA VAL A 94 5.39 -16.22 -4.47
C VAL A 94 5.20 -16.66 -3.02
N GLU A 95 5.39 -15.73 -2.08
CA GLU A 95 5.30 -16.05 -0.65
C GLU A 95 3.85 -16.28 -0.19
N LEU A 96 2.90 -15.45 -0.66
CA LEU A 96 1.53 -15.45 -0.15
C LEU A 96 0.61 -16.40 -0.91
N PHE A 97 0.90 -16.69 -2.18
CA PHE A 97 0.01 -17.46 -3.05
C PHE A 97 0.70 -18.62 -3.75
N GLU A 98 2.01 -18.80 -3.60
CA GLU A 98 2.81 -19.85 -4.27
C GLU A 98 2.72 -19.78 -5.81
N ILE A 99 2.54 -18.58 -6.37
CA ILE A 99 2.41 -18.34 -7.81
C ILE A 99 3.55 -17.43 -8.31
N THR A 100 3.84 -17.53 -9.61
CA THR A 100 4.91 -16.74 -10.26
C THR A 100 4.40 -15.84 -11.38
N ASP A 101 3.12 -15.93 -11.74
CA ASP A 101 2.52 -15.19 -12.85
C ASP A 101 1.19 -14.55 -12.46
N ALA A 102 1.23 -13.68 -11.44
CA ALA A 102 0.07 -12.90 -11.05
C ALA A 102 -0.42 -11.98 -12.17
N GLY A 103 0.48 -11.56 -13.07
CA GLY A 103 0.15 -10.70 -14.20
C GLY A 103 -0.85 -11.32 -15.17
N THR A 104 -0.74 -12.62 -15.44
CA THR A 104 -1.68 -13.37 -16.28
C THR A 104 -2.94 -13.77 -15.50
N LEU A 105 -2.76 -14.26 -14.27
CA LEU A 105 -3.88 -14.68 -13.42
C LEU A 105 -4.84 -13.53 -13.10
N PHE A 106 -4.36 -12.31 -13.01
CA PHE A 106 -5.19 -11.13 -12.78
C PHE A 106 -6.29 -11.00 -13.83
N TYR A 107 -5.95 -11.12 -15.12
CA TYR A 107 -6.93 -11.05 -16.21
C TYR A 107 -7.80 -12.31 -16.27
N GLN A 108 -7.24 -13.48 -16.00
CA GLN A 108 -8.04 -14.72 -15.90
C GLN A 108 -9.10 -14.64 -14.81
N TYR A 109 -8.82 -13.95 -13.69
CA TYR A 109 -9.84 -13.73 -12.66
C TYR A 109 -10.93 -12.77 -13.14
N ILE A 110 -10.60 -11.71 -13.87
CA ILE A 110 -11.64 -10.85 -14.45
C ILE A 110 -12.51 -11.67 -15.41
N ASP A 111 -11.90 -12.49 -16.27
CA ASP A 111 -12.65 -13.41 -17.15
C ASP A 111 -13.51 -14.40 -16.34
N TYR A 112 -13.00 -14.90 -15.23
CA TYR A 112 -13.76 -15.78 -14.33
C TYR A 112 -14.96 -15.09 -13.70
N PHE A 113 -14.91 -13.77 -13.45
CA PHE A 113 -16.02 -13.01 -12.87
C PHE A 113 -17.18 -12.80 -13.84
N ARG A 114 -16.97 -12.95 -15.15
CA ARG A 114 -17.99 -12.75 -16.17
C ARG A 114 -19.24 -13.58 -15.93
N GLY A 115 -20.38 -12.92 -15.92
CA GLY A 115 -21.68 -13.57 -15.75
C GLY A 115 -21.93 -14.21 -14.37
N ARG A 116 -21.05 -13.94 -13.39
CA ARG A 116 -21.23 -14.44 -12.02
C ARG A 116 -21.89 -13.40 -11.14
N ASN A 117 -22.96 -13.83 -10.47
CA ASN A 117 -23.70 -12.99 -9.53
C ASN A 117 -23.24 -13.17 -8.07
N ASP A 118 -22.33 -14.12 -7.83
CA ASP A 118 -21.83 -14.47 -6.51
C ASP A 118 -20.52 -13.74 -6.14
N ILE A 119 -20.07 -12.84 -7.01
CA ILE A 119 -18.89 -11.98 -6.76
C ILE A 119 -19.39 -10.63 -6.24
N PRO A 120 -18.97 -10.23 -5.01
CA PRO A 120 -19.38 -8.94 -4.44
C PRO A 120 -18.74 -7.76 -5.17
N VAL A 121 -19.43 -6.62 -5.17
CA VAL A 121 -19.00 -5.37 -5.84
C VAL A 121 -17.58 -4.98 -5.46
N VAL A 122 -17.19 -5.16 -4.22
CA VAL A 122 -15.86 -4.82 -3.71
C VAL A 122 -14.71 -5.49 -4.49
N VAL A 123 -14.92 -6.70 -4.99
CA VAL A 123 -13.91 -7.39 -5.81
C VAL A 123 -13.72 -6.64 -7.13
N PHE A 124 -14.83 -6.28 -7.81
CA PHE A 124 -14.78 -5.50 -9.04
C PHE A 124 -14.15 -4.12 -8.81
N GLU A 125 -14.47 -3.47 -7.70
CA GLU A 125 -13.89 -2.16 -7.33
C GLU A 125 -12.36 -2.23 -7.19
N ILE A 126 -11.83 -3.25 -6.53
CA ILE A 126 -10.38 -3.38 -6.32
C ILE A 126 -9.65 -3.74 -7.61
N PHE A 127 -10.18 -4.65 -8.43
CA PHE A 127 -9.59 -4.95 -9.73
C PHE A 127 -9.62 -3.72 -10.66
N TYR A 128 -10.72 -2.98 -10.68
CA TYR A 128 -10.82 -1.72 -11.40
C TYR A 128 -9.82 -0.68 -10.89
N PHE A 129 -9.69 -0.54 -9.57
CA PHE A 129 -8.70 0.34 -8.95
C PHE A 129 -7.28 -0.01 -9.40
N CYS A 130 -6.89 -1.28 -9.38
CA CYS A 130 -5.57 -1.72 -9.80
C CYS A 130 -5.27 -1.32 -11.25
N LEU A 131 -6.20 -1.55 -12.18
CA LEU A 131 -6.05 -1.12 -13.59
C LEU A 131 -5.97 0.41 -13.71
N LYS A 132 -6.80 1.15 -12.99
CA LYS A 132 -6.78 2.62 -12.97
C LYS A 132 -5.49 3.20 -12.34
N ASP A 133 -4.92 2.51 -11.35
CA ASP A 133 -3.65 2.91 -10.75
C ASP A 133 -2.43 2.50 -11.61
N GLY A 134 -2.67 1.86 -12.75
CA GLY A 134 -1.68 1.61 -13.79
C GLY A 134 -1.09 0.22 -13.82
N PHE A 135 -1.74 -0.77 -13.19
CA PHE A 135 -1.36 -2.17 -13.33
C PHE A 135 -1.46 -2.62 -14.80
N LYS A 136 -0.45 -3.30 -15.28
CA LYS A 136 -0.35 -3.77 -16.68
C LYS A 136 -0.34 -5.29 -16.77
N GLY A 137 0.37 -5.96 -15.87
CA GLY A 137 0.53 -7.41 -15.85
C GLY A 137 0.99 -7.96 -17.19
N SER A 138 0.37 -9.07 -17.65
CA SER A 138 0.68 -9.69 -18.94
C SER A 138 0.22 -8.85 -20.16
N ARG A 139 -0.56 -7.78 -19.96
CA ARG A 139 -1.09 -6.90 -21.03
C ARG A 139 -0.32 -5.59 -21.17
N ILE A 140 0.98 -5.59 -20.85
CA ILE A 140 1.81 -4.38 -20.86
C ILE A 140 1.81 -3.67 -22.22
N SER A 141 1.80 -4.41 -23.32
CA SER A 141 1.85 -3.90 -24.70
C SER A 141 0.46 -3.67 -25.31
N GLU A 142 -0.62 -3.90 -24.56
CA GLU A 142 -1.99 -3.93 -25.07
C GLU A 142 -2.90 -2.95 -24.31
N PRO A 143 -2.70 -1.62 -24.46
CA PRO A 143 -3.47 -0.63 -23.72
C PRO A 143 -4.98 -0.71 -24.01
N GLU A 144 -5.36 -0.95 -25.26
CA GLU A 144 -6.77 -1.06 -25.68
C GLU A 144 -7.49 -2.22 -24.98
N ILE A 145 -6.78 -3.35 -24.81
CA ILE A 145 -7.32 -4.51 -24.11
C ILE A 145 -7.49 -4.19 -22.61
N ARG A 146 -6.54 -3.48 -22.00
CA ARG A 146 -6.67 -3.05 -20.60
C ARG A 146 -7.85 -2.10 -20.40
N ASP A 147 -8.06 -1.18 -21.32
CA ASP A 147 -9.20 -0.26 -21.29
C ASP A 147 -10.53 -1.01 -21.43
N ALA A 148 -10.60 -2.03 -22.29
CA ALA A 148 -11.77 -2.90 -22.39
C ALA A 148 -12.08 -3.64 -21.07
N TYR A 149 -11.07 -4.18 -20.38
CA TYR A 149 -11.25 -4.78 -19.06
C TYR A 149 -11.68 -3.77 -17.99
N GLN A 150 -11.18 -2.52 -18.05
CA GLN A 150 -11.65 -1.46 -17.15
C GLN A 150 -13.12 -1.13 -17.36
N ASP A 151 -13.53 -0.99 -18.61
CA ASP A 151 -14.94 -0.69 -18.95
C ASP A 151 -15.86 -1.84 -18.53
N GLU A 152 -15.43 -3.08 -18.70
CA GLU A 152 -16.15 -4.27 -18.24
C GLU A 152 -16.36 -4.25 -16.72
N LEU A 153 -15.28 -4.05 -15.95
CA LEU A 153 -15.36 -4.00 -14.49
C LEU A 153 -16.27 -2.86 -14.01
N LYS A 154 -16.21 -1.72 -14.68
CA LYS A 154 -16.99 -0.53 -14.34
C LYS A 154 -18.51 -0.76 -14.40
N VAL A 155 -18.97 -1.65 -15.28
CA VAL A 155 -20.40 -1.99 -15.37
C VAL A 155 -20.95 -2.59 -14.07
N HIS A 156 -20.11 -3.29 -13.32
CA HIS A 156 -20.46 -3.93 -12.06
C HIS A 156 -20.36 -3.00 -10.83
N ILE A 157 -19.81 -1.80 -11.01
CA ILE A 157 -19.62 -0.82 -9.93
C ILE A 157 -20.78 0.18 -9.98
N PRO A 158 -21.57 0.35 -8.88
CA PRO A 158 -22.63 1.32 -8.82
C PRO A 158 -22.14 2.74 -9.14
N SER A 159 -22.92 3.48 -9.95
CA SER A 159 -22.54 4.84 -10.39
C SER A 159 -22.66 5.91 -9.27
N GLU A 160 -23.24 5.59 -8.13
CA GLU A 160 -23.18 6.47 -6.97
C GLU A 160 -21.76 6.47 -6.40
N PRO A 161 -21.13 7.63 -6.24
CA PRO A 161 -19.77 7.67 -5.71
C PRO A 161 -19.79 7.20 -4.26
N THR A 162 -19.43 5.97 -4.00
CA THR A 162 -18.65 5.69 -2.77
C THR A 162 -17.48 6.66 -2.92
N GLN A 163 -17.47 7.72 -2.13
CA GLN A 163 -16.53 8.84 -2.28
C GLN A 163 -15.12 8.25 -2.35
N LEU A 164 -14.64 8.04 -3.57
CA LEU A 164 -13.23 7.86 -3.84
C LEU A 164 -12.59 9.11 -3.24
N LEU A 165 -11.96 8.94 -2.08
CA LEU A 165 -11.20 9.99 -1.45
C LEU A 165 -10.30 10.57 -2.54
N SER A 166 -10.61 11.80 -2.93
CA SER A 166 -9.82 12.51 -3.92
C SER A 166 -8.36 12.35 -3.52
N LYS A 167 -7.52 11.92 -4.46
CA LYS A 167 -6.06 11.75 -4.30
C LYS A 167 -5.40 12.93 -3.53
N ARG A 168 -6.06 14.08 -3.52
CA ARG A 168 -5.66 15.31 -2.81
C ARG A 168 -5.94 15.29 -1.29
N GLN A 169 -6.95 14.55 -0.82
CA GLN A 169 -7.26 14.51 0.61
C GLN A 169 -6.41 13.48 1.37
N LEU A 170 -5.98 12.40 0.70
CA LEU A 170 -5.09 11.39 1.28
C LEU A 170 -3.68 11.92 1.58
N VAL A 171 -3.21 12.88 0.79
CA VAL A 171 -1.86 13.46 0.96
C VAL A 171 -1.77 14.40 2.18
N ASN A 172 -2.88 14.99 2.63
CA ASN A 172 -2.84 16.03 3.68
C ASN A 172 -2.95 15.48 5.11
N GLU A 173 -3.43 14.26 5.33
CA GLU A 173 -3.62 13.76 6.71
C GLU A 173 -2.47 12.88 7.24
N THR A 174 -1.58 12.38 6.41
CA THR A 174 -0.52 11.45 6.84
C THR A 174 0.89 12.03 6.87
N SER A 175 1.05 13.31 6.58
CA SER A 175 2.35 13.99 6.76
C SER A 175 2.61 14.31 8.25
N LYS A 176 2.53 13.32 9.13
CA LYS A 176 3.33 13.35 10.36
C LYS A 176 4.78 13.20 9.91
N ARG A 177 5.48 14.32 9.79
CA ARG A 177 6.94 14.36 9.64
C ARG A 177 7.53 13.38 10.65
N ARG A 178 7.98 12.23 10.18
CA ARG A 178 8.87 11.36 10.98
C ARG A 178 10.13 12.17 11.18
N VAL A 179 10.31 12.67 12.40
CA VAL A 179 11.54 13.36 12.78
C VAL A 179 12.66 12.29 12.66
N PRO A 180 13.66 12.50 11.80
CA PRO A 180 14.69 11.48 11.61
C PRO A 180 15.39 11.22 12.94
N ILE A 181 15.68 9.95 13.23
CA ILE A 181 16.32 9.47 14.47
C ILE A 181 17.58 10.30 14.82
N SER A 182 18.29 10.80 13.82
CA SER A 182 19.43 11.69 13.98
C SER A 182 19.13 12.97 14.80
N VAL A 183 17.89 13.48 14.72
CA VAL A 183 17.49 14.69 15.49
C VAL A 183 17.41 14.38 16.98
N TYR A 184 17.00 13.17 17.36
CA TYR A 184 17.00 12.76 18.77
C TYR A 184 18.42 12.63 19.33
N TYR A 185 19.34 12.06 18.57
CA TYR A 185 20.77 11.99 18.99
C TYR A 185 21.39 13.39 19.09
N PHE A 186 21.05 14.31 18.19
CA PHE A 186 21.55 15.68 18.26
C PHE A 186 21.00 16.43 19.47
N ALA A 187 19.70 16.24 19.79
CA ALA A 187 19.09 16.85 20.97
C ALA A 187 19.69 16.31 22.29
N THR A 188 19.89 14.99 22.39
CA THR A 188 20.53 14.39 23.60
C THR A 188 21.96 14.81 23.74
N PHE A 189 22.73 14.97 22.67
CA PHE A 189 24.09 15.48 22.69
C PHE A 189 24.18 16.92 23.15
N LEU A 190 23.30 17.80 22.69
CA LEU A 190 23.21 19.19 23.16
C LEU A 190 22.84 19.30 24.64
N ILE A 191 21.91 18.46 25.11
CA ILE A 191 21.52 18.41 26.52
C ILE A 191 22.72 17.98 27.39
N ALA A 192 23.48 16.98 26.95
CA ALA A 192 24.69 16.53 27.68
C ALA A 192 25.78 17.61 27.78
N ILE A 193 26.00 18.37 26.70
CA ILE A 193 26.93 19.50 26.70
C ILE A 193 26.45 20.61 27.64
N MET A 194 25.19 20.95 27.60
CA MET A 194 24.61 21.97 28.48
C MET A 194 24.74 21.58 29.94
N PHE A 195 24.48 20.28 30.26
CA PHE A 195 24.58 19.78 31.62
C PHE A 195 26.04 19.82 32.14
N ARG A 196 27.00 19.52 31.26
CA ARG A 196 28.45 19.64 31.62
C ARG A 196 28.83 21.09 31.91
N PHE A 197 28.38 22.05 31.09
CA PHE A 197 28.60 23.48 31.32
C PHE A 197 27.96 23.97 32.63
N LEU A 198 26.78 23.47 32.99
CA LEU A 198 26.12 23.82 34.25
C LEU A 198 26.87 23.29 35.46
N LEU A 199 27.46 22.11 35.37
CA LEU A 199 28.31 21.54 36.44
C LEU A 199 29.60 22.32 36.65
N GLU A 200 30.18 22.94 35.62
CA GLU A 200 31.38 23.79 35.74
C GLU A 200 31.08 25.18 36.32
N LEU A 201 29.79 25.63 36.28
CA LEU A 201 29.36 26.91 36.82
C LEU A 201 28.97 26.86 38.31
N ILE A 202 28.86 25.67 38.91
CA ILE A 202 28.58 25.53 40.36
C ILE A 202 29.93 25.51 41.10
N PRO A 203 30.31 26.60 41.75
CA PRO A 203 31.51 26.60 42.64
C PRO A 203 31.25 25.66 43.81
N LEU A 204 32.01 24.57 43.88
CA LEU A 204 32.07 23.73 45.08
C LEU A 204 32.75 24.51 46.19
N GLU A 205 32.00 25.39 46.89
CA GLU A 205 32.41 25.85 48.19
C GLU A 205 32.13 24.72 49.20
N LEU A 206 33.14 23.87 49.44
CA LEU A 206 33.17 22.99 50.61
C LEU A 206 33.62 23.83 51.79
N PRO A 207 32.80 24.02 52.85
CA PRO A 207 33.29 24.59 54.10
C PRO A 207 34.14 23.54 54.81
N LEU A 208 35.36 23.95 55.18
CA LEU A 208 36.20 23.31 56.18
C LEU A 208 35.64 23.44 57.56
#